data_ae92bf423a55293b5e6ecb61c9e6ff1f
#
_entry.id   ae92bf423a55293b5e6ecb61c9e6ff1f
#
_cell.length_a   1.000
_cell.length_b   1.000
_cell.length_c   1.000
_cell.angle_alpha   90.00
_cell.angle_beta   90.00
_cell.angle_gamma   90.00
#
_symmetry.space_group_name_H-M   'P 1'
#
loop_
_entity.id
_entity.type
_entity.pdbx_description
1 polymer ?
#
loop_
_entity_poly.entity_id
_entity_poly.type
_entity_poly.pdbx_seq_one_letter_code
_entity_poly.pdbx_strand_id
1 'polypeptide(L)'
;TSPPFILLGGKPIAEPETDKEEQFIQPQRGNYVSIIDAALVESGMANDWLETISIGSYVWAESQGRRPIIYHEKNVETSSPNMANLIVATGRIVELINAELTMESADEFVETCLQHDIGKLTIRASLDPKIQPKLQGSFDRQLTRRHGSREAFLLRNPKGENYLICVKN
;
A
#
# COMPACT_ATOMS: atom_id res chain seq x y z
N THR A 1 -13.27 -1.62 31.88
CA THR A 1 -13.18 -1.88 31.54
C THR A 1 -13.43 -2.15 31.09
N SER A 2 -13.55 -1.72 31.41
CA SER A 2 -13.51 -1.97 30.94
C SER A 2 -13.77 -2.08 30.48
N PRO A 3 -13.92 -1.83 30.85
CA PRO A 3 -13.96 -1.78 30.34
C PRO A 3 -14.09 -1.72 29.82
N PRO A 4 -14.06 -1.42 30.26
CA PRO A 4 -13.93 -1.23 29.78
C PRO A 4 -14.08 -0.89 29.54
N PHE A 5 -13.96 -0.34 29.99
CA PHE A 5 -13.94 0.02 29.68
C PHE A 5 -13.82 0.24 29.93
N ILE A 6 -13.61 0.68 30.65
CA ILE A 6 -13.31 1.00 30.74
C ILE A 6 -13.26 1.40 31.03
N LEU A 7 -12.99 1.90 31.77
CA LEU A 7 -12.64 2.27 31.84
C LEU A 7 -12.34 2.64 32.13
N LEU A 8 -12.28 3.29 32.81
CA LEU A 8 -11.92 3.52 32.67
C LEU A 8 -12.28 3.64 32.46
N GLY A 9 -12.53 3.93 32.51
CA GLY A 9 -12.73 3.81 31.98
C GLY A 9 -13.37 3.97 31.26
N GLY A 10 -13.40 3.86 31.12
CA GLY A 10 -14.01 3.49 30.36
C GLY A 10 -14.20 3.75 29.58
N LYS A 11 -13.97 3.93 28.75
CA LYS A 11 -14.45 4.15 27.73
C LYS A 11 -15.06 3.66 26.53
N PRO A 12 -15.87 3.31 25.98
CA PRO A 12 -16.39 2.73 24.78
C PRO A 12 -16.66 3.74 23.68
N ILE A 13 -16.42 4.94 23.96
CA ILE A 13 -16.66 6.05 23.01
C ILE A 13 -15.59 6.11 21.94
N ALA A 14 -14.44 5.44 22.17
CA ALA A 14 -13.35 5.44 21.22
C ALA A 14 -13.67 4.63 19.93
N GLU A 15 -14.60 3.68 20.00
CA GLU A 15 -14.90 2.85 18.84
C GLU A 15 -15.49 3.63 17.64
N PRO A 16 -16.48 4.52 17.84
CA PRO A 16 -16.98 5.32 16.72
C PRO A 16 -15.94 6.25 16.12
N GLU A 17 -15.03 6.75 16.93
CA GLU A 17 -13.94 7.60 16.44
C GLU A 17 -12.96 6.79 15.62
N THR A 18 -12.66 5.57 16.06
CA THR A 18 -11.78 4.66 15.33
C THR A 18 -12.36 4.31 13.97
N ASP A 19 -13.66 4.05 13.92
CA ASP A 19 -14.34 3.76 12.66
C ASP A 19 -14.29 4.96 11.71
N LYS A 20 -14.44 6.16 12.21
CA LYS A 20 -14.35 7.38 11.41
C LYS A 20 -12.94 7.60 10.90
N GLU A 21 -11.93 7.32 11.71
CA GLU A 21 -10.54 7.43 11.31
C GLU A 21 -10.23 6.41 10.21
N GLU A 22 -10.72 5.18 10.36
CA GLU A 22 -10.55 4.16 9.34
C GLU A 22 -11.25 4.55 8.04
N GLN A 23 -12.43 5.17 8.12
CA GLN A 23 -13.14 5.66 6.94
C GLN A 23 -12.40 6.82 6.28
N PHE A 24 -11.75 7.65 7.07
CA PHE A 24 -10.99 8.77 6.55
C PHE A 24 -9.75 8.31 5.80
N ILE A 25 -9.10 7.25 6.26
CA ILE A 25 -7.90 6.72 5.61
C ILE A 25 -8.25 5.39 4.94
N GLN A 26 -8.95 5.47 3.82
CA GLN A 26 -9.22 4.32 2.97
C GLN A 26 -8.35 4.38 1.72
N PRO A 27 -8.17 3.25 1.03
CA PRO A 27 -7.43 3.27 -0.22
C PRO A 27 -8.21 4.08 -1.25
N GLN A 28 -7.74 5.29 -1.50
CA GLN A 28 -8.33 6.19 -2.48
C GLN A 28 -7.23 7.01 -3.14
N ARG A 29 -7.55 7.56 -4.29
CA ARG A 29 -6.60 8.41 -5.01
C ARG A 29 -6.14 9.55 -4.13
N GLY A 30 -4.84 9.79 -4.12
CA GLY A 30 -4.23 10.87 -3.36
C GLY A 30 -3.69 10.46 -2.00
N ASN A 31 -4.18 9.38 -1.43
CA ASN A 31 -3.61 8.84 -0.19
C ASN A 31 -2.36 8.03 -0.49
N TYR A 32 -1.60 7.77 0.56
CA TYR A 32 -0.33 7.06 0.45
C TYR A 32 -0.46 5.65 1.00
N VAL A 33 0.39 4.78 0.52
CA VAL A 33 0.47 3.40 0.98
C VAL A 33 1.94 3.04 1.14
N SER A 34 2.24 2.28 2.18
CA SER A 34 3.58 1.75 2.39
C SER A 34 3.53 0.28 2.75
N ILE A 35 4.50 -0.47 2.24
CA ILE A 35 4.75 -1.84 2.65
C ILE A 35 5.86 -1.80 3.69
N ILE A 36 5.57 -2.29 4.88
CA ILE A 36 6.49 -2.23 6.02
C ILE A 36 7.26 -3.55 6.09
N ASP A 37 8.48 -3.48 6.56
CA ASP A 37 9.28 -4.68 6.76
C ASP A 37 8.60 -5.63 7.74
N ALA A 38 8.44 -6.89 7.33
CA ALA A 38 7.73 -7.88 8.13
C ALA A 38 8.44 -8.16 9.46
N ALA A 39 9.76 -8.15 9.48
CA ALA A 39 10.52 -8.37 10.71
C ALA A 39 10.27 -7.27 11.73
N LEU A 40 10.12 -6.03 11.28
CA LEU A 40 9.79 -4.91 12.15
C LEU A 40 8.43 -5.12 12.81
N VAL A 41 7.45 -5.58 12.03
CA VAL A 41 6.09 -5.85 12.54
C VAL A 41 6.13 -7.00 13.55
N GLU A 42 6.84 -8.07 13.22
CA GLU A 42 6.95 -9.24 14.10
C GLU A 42 7.64 -8.93 15.41
N SER A 43 8.55 -7.95 15.42
CA SER A 43 9.22 -7.52 16.65
C SER A 43 8.31 -6.78 17.61
N GLY A 44 7.13 -6.35 17.16
CA GLY A 44 6.19 -5.55 17.96
C GLY A 44 6.56 -4.08 18.04
N MET A 45 7.57 -3.63 17.30
CA MET A 45 8.09 -2.26 17.38
C MET A 45 7.56 -1.35 16.24
N ALA A 46 6.74 -1.91 15.34
CA ALA A 46 6.33 -1.16 14.15
C ALA A 46 5.53 0.11 14.49
N ASN A 47 4.55 0.01 15.40
CA ASN A 47 3.74 1.18 15.74
C ASN A 47 4.58 2.27 16.40
N ASP A 48 5.46 1.92 17.32
CA ASP A 48 6.34 2.90 17.96
C ASP A 48 7.22 3.59 16.93
N TRP A 49 7.76 2.84 15.99
CA TRP A 49 8.58 3.39 14.93
C TRP A 49 7.78 4.32 14.01
N LEU A 50 6.56 3.91 13.62
CA LEU A 50 5.69 4.72 12.77
C LEU A 50 5.34 6.06 13.41
N GLU A 51 5.22 6.11 14.73
CA GLU A 51 5.00 7.36 15.44
C GLU A 51 6.19 8.33 15.34
N THR A 52 7.38 7.82 15.04
CA THR A 52 8.57 8.66 14.93
C THR A 52 8.74 9.29 13.55
N ILE A 53 8.00 8.82 12.54
CA ILE A 53 8.07 9.36 11.20
C ILE A 53 6.82 10.19 10.93
N SER A 54 6.95 11.26 10.15
CA SER A 54 5.89 12.25 9.96
C SER A 54 4.97 11.85 8.81
N ILE A 55 4.20 10.79 9.00
CA ILE A 55 3.27 10.31 7.95
C ILE A 55 1.82 10.71 8.21
N GLY A 56 1.54 11.42 9.30
CA GLY A 56 0.19 11.77 9.70
C GLY A 56 -0.53 10.57 10.27
N SER A 57 -1.84 10.56 10.16
CA SER A 57 -2.64 9.42 10.58
C SER A 57 -2.40 8.23 9.66
N TYR A 58 -2.45 7.03 10.23
CA TYR A 58 -2.28 5.80 9.45
C TYR A 58 -3.18 4.69 9.98
N VAL A 59 -3.53 3.74 9.11
CA VAL A 59 -4.24 2.52 9.50
C VAL A 59 -3.57 1.32 8.85
N TRP A 60 -3.57 0.21 9.57
CA TRP A 60 -3.09 -1.06 9.03
C TRP A 60 -4.16 -1.66 8.12
N ALA A 61 -3.83 -1.81 6.85
CA ALA A 61 -4.65 -2.57 5.92
C ALA A 61 -4.38 -4.06 6.06
N GLU A 62 -3.12 -4.42 6.30
CA GLU A 62 -2.69 -5.79 6.56
C GLU A 62 -1.51 -5.70 7.52
N SER A 63 -1.64 -6.36 8.67
CA SER A 63 -0.62 -6.30 9.73
C SER A 63 0.17 -7.59 9.88
N GLN A 64 -0.13 -8.60 9.06
CA GLN A 64 0.50 -9.90 9.18
C GLN A 64 0.99 -10.37 7.81
N GLY A 65 1.80 -11.45 7.83
CA GLY A 65 2.31 -12.02 6.61
C GLY A 65 3.52 -11.30 6.06
N ARG A 66 3.82 -11.56 4.80
CA ARG A 66 5.04 -11.07 4.17
C ARG A 66 4.96 -9.64 3.66
N ARG A 67 3.75 -9.08 3.62
CA ARG A 67 3.53 -7.73 3.12
C ARG A 67 2.60 -6.96 4.05
N PRO A 68 3.10 -6.58 5.24
CA PRO A 68 2.32 -5.68 6.09
C PRO A 68 2.16 -4.33 5.38
N ILE A 69 0.93 -3.83 5.34
CA ILE A 69 0.57 -2.66 4.54
C ILE A 69 -0.13 -1.64 5.42
N ILE A 70 0.29 -0.38 5.33
CA ILE A 70 -0.43 0.73 5.95
C ILE A 70 -0.89 1.72 4.88
N TYR A 71 -2.05 2.33 5.11
CA TYR A 71 -2.52 3.52 4.40
C TYR A 71 -2.24 4.71 5.29
N HIS A 72 -1.77 5.82 4.72
CA HIS A 72 -1.44 7.00 5.52
C HIS A 72 -1.67 8.29 4.75
N GLU A 73 -1.67 9.41 5.48
CA GLU A 73 -2.06 10.70 4.93
C GLU A 73 -0.95 11.42 4.20
N LYS A 74 0.29 11.31 4.70
CA LYS A 74 1.40 12.12 4.21
C LYS A 74 2.47 11.25 3.61
N ASN A 75 3.20 11.84 2.69
CA ASN A 75 4.34 11.20 2.07
C ASN A 75 5.42 10.87 3.11
N VAL A 76 6.05 9.73 2.94
CA VAL A 76 7.21 9.35 3.75
C VAL A 76 8.44 10.05 3.18
N GLU A 77 9.15 10.78 4.04
CA GLU A 77 10.44 11.34 3.66
C GLU A 77 11.50 10.26 3.81
N THR A 78 12.01 9.79 2.69
CA THR A 78 12.97 8.67 2.66
C THR A 78 14.42 9.13 2.76
N SER A 79 14.67 10.36 3.19
CA SER A 79 16.01 10.91 3.28
C SER A 79 16.82 10.36 4.45
N SER A 80 16.17 9.71 5.42
CA SER A 80 16.88 9.08 6.53
C SER A 80 17.41 7.70 6.14
N PRO A 81 18.69 7.40 6.35
CA PRO A 81 19.25 6.08 6.02
C PRO A 81 18.54 4.92 6.72
N ASN A 82 17.99 5.16 7.91
CA ASN A 82 17.33 4.09 8.68
C ASN A 82 15.98 3.69 8.08
N MET A 83 15.38 4.54 7.27
CA MET A 83 14.05 4.26 6.69
C MET A 83 14.15 3.34 5.49
N ALA A 84 15.26 3.33 4.77
CA ALA A 84 15.41 2.54 3.56
C ALA A 84 15.29 1.02 3.83
N ASN A 85 15.57 0.58 5.05
CA ASN A 85 15.53 -0.84 5.42
C ASN A 85 14.21 -1.26 6.06
N LEU A 86 13.39 -0.30 6.50
CA LEU A 86 12.16 -0.59 7.24
C LEU A 86 10.91 -0.43 6.40
N ILE A 87 11.03 0.27 5.26
CA ILE A 87 9.95 0.42 4.30
C ILE A 87 10.37 -0.25 3.00
N VAL A 88 9.62 -1.29 2.62
CA VAL A 88 9.90 -2.05 1.39
C VAL A 88 9.52 -1.23 0.16
N ALA A 89 8.38 -0.56 0.22
CA ALA A 89 7.92 0.31 -0.85
C ALA A 89 6.97 1.34 -0.27
N THR A 90 6.97 2.54 -0.83
CA THR A 90 6.06 3.60 -0.46
C THR A 90 5.69 4.41 -1.70
N GLY A 91 4.44 4.85 -1.76
CA GLY A 91 3.97 5.62 -2.90
C GLY A 91 2.58 6.19 -2.69
N ARG A 92 2.17 6.99 -3.67
CA ARG A 92 0.84 7.60 -3.68
C ARG A 92 -0.09 6.81 -4.60
N ILE A 93 -1.28 6.51 -4.09
CA ILE A 93 -2.30 5.81 -4.86
C ILE A 93 -2.82 6.75 -5.96
N VAL A 94 -2.65 6.34 -7.22
CA VAL A 94 -3.14 7.12 -8.35
C VAL A 94 -4.34 6.47 -9.03
N GLU A 95 -4.51 5.16 -8.91
CA GLU A 95 -5.66 4.45 -9.47
C GLU A 95 -6.05 3.24 -8.64
N LEU A 96 -7.35 2.93 -8.68
CA LEU A 96 -7.91 1.71 -8.14
C LEU A 96 -8.59 0.98 -9.30
N ILE A 97 -8.23 -0.29 -9.53
CA ILE A 97 -8.75 -1.06 -10.65
C ILE A 97 -9.56 -2.23 -10.10
N ASN A 98 -10.84 -2.28 -10.42
CA ASN A 98 -11.75 -3.35 -10.02
C ASN A 98 -11.78 -4.45 -11.07
N ALA A 99 -10.66 -5.14 -11.23
CA ALA A 99 -10.52 -6.23 -12.18
C ALA A 99 -9.58 -7.27 -11.61
N GLU A 100 -9.79 -8.53 -12.00
CA GLU A 100 -8.84 -9.59 -11.71
C GLU A 100 -7.56 -9.33 -12.50
N LEU A 101 -6.42 -9.58 -11.88
CA LEU A 101 -5.14 -9.45 -12.56
C LEU A 101 -4.80 -10.78 -13.24
N THR A 102 -5.03 -10.83 -14.54
CA THR A 102 -4.79 -12.01 -15.39
C THR A 102 -4.03 -11.57 -16.63
N MET A 103 -3.57 -12.57 -17.43
CA MET A 103 -2.94 -12.23 -18.70
C MET A 103 -3.91 -11.53 -19.66
N GLU A 104 -5.20 -11.85 -19.57
CA GLU A 104 -6.23 -11.21 -20.41
C GLU A 104 -6.48 -9.75 -19.99
N SER A 105 -6.42 -9.44 -18.70
CA SER A 105 -6.68 -8.09 -18.22
C SER A 105 -5.42 -7.22 -18.15
N ALA A 106 -4.25 -7.77 -18.45
CA ALA A 106 -2.98 -7.06 -18.33
C ALA A 106 -2.96 -5.74 -19.10
N ASP A 107 -3.60 -5.71 -20.27
CA ASP A 107 -3.64 -4.50 -21.11
C ASP A 107 -4.36 -3.35 -20.44
N GLU A 108 -5.38 -3.64 -19.65
CA GLU A 108 -6.10 -2.60 -18.89
C GLU A 108 -5.18 -1.94 -17.87
N PHE A 109 -4.37 -2.73 -17.17
CA PHE A 109 -3.41 -2.21 -16.19
C PHE A 109 -2.31 -1.38 -16.88
N VAL A 110 -1.83 -1.85 -18.03
CA VAL A 110 -0.84 -1.11 -18.82
C VAL A 110 -1.41 0.22 -19.28
N GLU A 111 -2.63 0.23 -19.81
CA GLU A 111 -3.29 1.44 -20.30
C GLU A 111 -3.41 2.47 -19.19
N THR A 112 -3.81 2.04 -17.99
CA THR A 112 -3.90 2.91 -16.84
C THR A 112 -2.53 3.48 -16.45
N CYS A 113 -1.49 2.65 -16.49
CA CYS A 113 -0.13 3.11 -16.23
C CYS A 113 0.31 4.20 -17.21
N LEU A 114 -0.04 4.03 -18.49
CA LEU A 114 0.33 5.00 -19.53
C LEU A 114 -0.33 6.35 -19.31
N GLN A 115 -1.53 6.37 -18.76
CA GLN A 115 -2.22 7.62 -18.41
C GLN A 115 -1.52 8.40 -17.31
N HIS A 116 -0.69 7.74 -16.52
CA HIS A 116 0.03 8.35 -15.39
C HIS A 116 1.52 8.47 -15.62
N ASP A 117 1.99 8.31 -16.86
CA ASP A 117 3.41 8.40 -17.23
C ASP A 117 4.27 7.37 -16.47
N ILE A 118 3.71 6.20 -16.21
CA ILE A 118 4.43 5.12 -15.52
C ILE A 118 5.19 4.30 -16.54
N GLY A 119 6.51 4.22 -16.36
CA GLY A 119 7.39 3.44 -17.23
C GLY A 119 7.82 2.11 -16.64
N LYS A 120 7.53 1.88 -15.36
CA LYS A 120 7.87 0.62 -14.70
C LYS A 120 6.81 0.33 -13.64
N LEU A 121 6.26 -0.89 -13.66
CA LEU A 121 5.28 -1.34 -12.70
C LEU A 121 5.74 -2.66 -12.08
N THR A 122 5.99 -2.67 -10.80
CA THR A 122 6.41 -3.87 -10.07
C THR A 122 5.22 -4.48 -9.37
N ILE A 123 4.97 -5.77 -9.60
CA ILE A 123 3.87 -6.48 -8.94
C ILE A 123 4.29 -6.82 -7.52
N ARG A 124 3.54 -6.28 -6.56
CA ARG A 124 3.73 -6.54 -5.12
C ARG A 124 2.52 -7.26 -4.53
N ALA A 125 1.86 -8.07 -5.33
CA ALA A 125 0.71 -8.87 -4.92
C ALA A 125 1.06 -10.35 -5.02
N SER A 126 0.39 -11.16 -4.19
CA SER A 126 0.57 -12.61 -4.26
C SER A 126 -0.27 -13.17 -5.39
N LEU A 127 0.39 -13.70 -6.40
CA LEU A 127 -0.25 -14.34 -7.54
C LEU A 127 0.28 -15.76 -7.67
N ASP A 128 -0.38 -16.54 -8.53
CA ASP A 128 0.12 -17.86 -8.90
C ASP A 128 1.57 -17.73 -9.36
N PRO A 129 2.50 -18.51 -8.77
CA PRO A 129 3.92 -18.42 -9.14
C PRO A 129 4.20 -18.72 -10.61
N LYS A 130 3.28 -19.38 -11.30
CA LYS A 130 3.42 -19.64 -12.74
C LYS A 130 3.04 -18.43 -13.60
N ILE A 131 2.17 -17.58 -13.06
CA ILE A 131 1.62 -16.43 -13.80
C ILE A 131 2.40 -15.16 -13.51
N GLN A 132 2.83 -14.97 -12.28
CA GLN A 132 3.46 -13.72 -11.85
C GLN A 132 4.68 -13.31 -12.70
N PRO A 133 5.65 -14.20 -13.02
CA PRO A 133 6.76 -13.80 -13.88
C PRO A 133 6.33 -13.42 -15.29
N LYS A 134 5.30 -14.08 -15.82
CA LYS A 134 4.77 -13.78 -17.15
C LYS A 134 4.11 -12.41 -17.18
N LEU A 135 3.33 -12.09 -16.17
CA LEU A 135 2.70 -10.77 -16.04
C LEU A 135 3.73 -9.68 -15.86
N GLN A 136 4.70 -9.89 -14.98
CA GLN A 136 5.76 -8.92 -14.76
C GLN A 136 6.54 -8.67 -16.05
N GLY A 137 6.88 -9.72 -16.77
CA GLY A 137 7.56 -9.59 -18.06
C GLY A 137 6.74 -8.86 -19.10
N SER A 138 5.43 -9.09 -19.13
CA SER A 138 4.51 -8.38 -20.01
C SER A 138 4.47 -6.88 -19.71
N PHE A 139 4.34 -6.53 -18.43
CA PHE A 139 4.36 -5.13 -18.02
C PHE A 139 5.70 -4.47 -18.40
N ASP A 140 6.81 -5.14 -18.10
CA ASP A 140 8.13 -4.59 -18.40
C ASP A 140 8.31 -4.31 -19.89
N ARG A 141 7.91 -5.25 -20.75
CA ARG A 141 8.01 -5.07 -22.20
C ARG A 141 7.14 -3.94 -22.71
N GLN A 142 5.88 -3.91 -22.29
CA GLN A 142 4.92 -2.92 -22.81
C GLN A 142 5.21 -1.51 -22.31
N LEU A 143 5.61 -1.37 -21.04
CA LEU A 143 5.87 -0.06 -20.47
C LEU A 143 7.22 0.50 -20.92
N THR A 144 8.24 -0.33 -21.08
CA THR A 144 9.55 0.12 -21.55
C THR A 144 9.46 0.79 -22.92
N ARG A 145 8.59 0.31 -23.79
CA ARG A 145 8.41 0.87 -25.14
C ARG A 145 7.87 2.30 -25.12
N ARG A 146 7.18 2.69 -24.05
CA ARG A 146 6.52 3.99 -23.97
C ARG A 146 7.33 5.03 -23.21
N HIS A 147 8.45 4.63 -22.60
CA HIS A 147 9.39 5.54 -21.95
C HIS A 147 8.79 6.43 -20.88
N GLY A 148 7.82 5.93 -20.09
CA GLY A 148 7.28 6.67 -18.97
C GLY A 148 8.37 6.98 -17.93
N SER A 149 8.25 8.11 -17.25
CA SER A 149 9.28 8.61 -16.35
C SER A 149 9.13 8.12 -14.92
N ARG A 150 7.96 7.59 -14.56
CA ARG A 150 7.65 7.24 -13.17
C ARG A 150 7.77 5.74 -12.94
N GLU A 151 8.13 5.38 -11.71
CA GLU A 151 8.04 4.00 -11.24
C GLU A 151 6.85 3.85 -10.32
N ALA A 152 6.22 2.69 -10.40
CA ALA A 152 5.04 2.39 -9.59
C ALA A 152 5.08 0.93 -9.15
N PHE A 153 4.25 0.61 -8.16
CA PHE A 153 4.03 -0.77 -7.75
C PHE A 153 2.53 -1.06 -7.66
N LEU A 154 2.20 -2.33 -7.83
CA LEU A 154 0.84 -2.80 -7.87
C LEU A 154 0.57 -3.62 -6.62
N LEU A 155 -0.45 -3.22 -5.86
CA LEU A 155 -0.89 -3.93 -4.66
C LEU A 155 -2.32 -4.42 -4.85
N ARG A 156 -2.64 -5.55 -4.22
CA ARG A 156 -4.02 -5.94 -4.03
C ARG A 156 -4.50 -5.35 -2.70
N ASN A 157 -5.65 -4.71 -2.71
CA ASN A 157 -6.25 -4.21 -1.48
C ASN A 157 -6.65 -5.38 -0.59
N PRO A 158 -6.07 -5.55 0.60
CA PRO A 158 -6.40 -6.69 1.46
C PRO A 158 -7.85 -6.71 1.95
N LYS A 159 -8.49 -5.54 1.99
CA LYS A 159 -9.86 -5.39 2.49
C LYS A 159 -10.89 -5.29 1.37
N GLY A 160 -10.48 -5.51 0.12
CA GLY A 160 -11.37 -5.39 -1.04
C GLY A 160 -10.87 -6.23 -2.18
N GLU A 161 -11.54 -6.11 -3.33
CA GLU A 161 -11.22 -6.89 -4.51
C GLU A 161 -10.53 -6.08 -5.59
N ASN A 162 -10.19 -4.85 -5.29
CA ASN A 162 -9.54 -3.98 -6.26
C ASN A 162 -8.03 -4.03 -6.10
N TYR A 163 -7.35 -3.59 -7.16
CA TYR A 163 -5.91 -3.40 -7.17
C TYR A 163 -5.58 -1.92 -7.10
N LEU A 164 -4.45 -1.61 -6.49
CA LEU A 164 -3.99 -0.24 -6.31
C LEU A 164 -2.72 -0.04 -7.12
N ILE A 165 -2.70 1.00 -7.95
CA ILE A 165 -1.49 1.44 -8.61
C ILE A 165 -0.92 2.62 -7.82
N CYS A 166 0.31 2.44 -7.34
CA CYS A 166 0.95 3.38 -6.41
C CYS A 166 2.24 3.89 -7.02
N VAL A 167 2.31 5.20 -7.25
CA VAL A 167 3.49 5.83 -7.83
C VAL A 167 4.50 6.11 -6.73
N LYS A 168 5.74 5.66 -6.93
CA LYS A 168 6.84 5.93 -6.02
C LYS A 168 7.22 7.40 -6.07
N ASN A 169 7.70 7.87 -4.96
CA ASN A 169 8.20 9.23 -4.84
C ASN A 169 9.63 9.36 -5.28
#